data_4638537d6d7450e47f0b54ca69a65db0
#
_entry.id   4638537d6d7450e47f0b54ca69a65db0
#
_cell.length_a   1.000
_cell.length_b   1.000
_cell.length_c   1.000
_cell.angle_alpha   90.00
_cell.angle_beta   90.00
_cell.angle_gamma   90.00
#
_symmetry.space_group_name_H-M   'P 1'
#
loop_
_entity.id
_entity.type
_entity.pdbx_description
1 polymer ?
#
loop_
_entity_poly.entity_id
_entity_poly.type
_entity_poly.pdbx_seq_one_letter_code
_entity_poly.pdbx_strand_id
1 'polypeptide(L)'
;MKRGSDKKKIILELLEKHPDGLTIQEVAKLGKMSRITASIYLHELLGEGKVFEKRVGVYRIFFHNKKFLKEVKEREILEKLKRKLK
;
A
#
# COMPACT_ATOMS: atom_id res chain seq x y z
N MET A 1 19.88 12.50 10.57
CA MET A 1 18.62 12.35 11.17
C MET A 1 17.59 11.73 10.26
N LYS A 2 16.83 10.83 10.79
CA LYS A 2 16.05 9.90 9.97
C LYS A 2 14.54 10.07 10.09
N ARG A 3 14.08 11.30 10.33
CA ARG A 3 12.65 11.55 10.54
C ARG A 3 11.78 11.13 9.36
N GLY A 4 12.24 11.40 8.14
CA GLY A 4 11.51 10.99 6.95
C GLY A 4 11.46 9.49 6.79
N SER A 5 12.58 8.80 7.06
CA SER A 5 12.65 7.35 7.02
C SER A 5 11.74 6.73 8.07
N ASP A 6 11.70 7.31 9.26
CA ASP A 6 10.86 6.81 10.34
C ASP A 6 9.38 6.89 9.97
N LYS A 7 8.94 7.99 9.39
CA LYS A 7 7.54 8.15 8.98
C LYS A 7 7.19 7.22 7.84
N LYS A 8 8.08 7.03 6.87
CA LYS A 8 7.86 6.06 5.80
C LYS A 8 7.72 4.64 6.36
N LYS A 9 8.57 4.32 7.33
CA LYS A 9 8.53 3.01 7.98
C LYS A 9 7.22 2.80 8.72
N ILE A 10 6.76 3.82 9.45
CA ILE A 10 5.46 3.78 10.14
C ILE A 10 4.33 3.53 9.14
N ILE A 11 4.33 4.24 8.03
CA ILE A 11 3.30 4.08 7.00
C ILE A 11 3.32 2.67 6.43
N LEU A 12 4.51 2.15 6.12
CA LEU A 12 4.62 0.79 5.60
C LEU A 12 4.11 -0.25 6.59
N GLU A 13 4.43 -0.09 7.87
CA GLU A 13 3.94 -0.99 8.91
C GLU A 13 2.41 -0.92 9.03
N LEU A 14 1.84 0.28 8.96
CA LEU A 14 0.40 0.44 9.01
C LEU A 14 -0.27 -0.26 7.84
N LEU A 15 0.28 -0.12 6.65
CA LEU A 15 -0.29 -0.76 5.46
C LEU A 15 -0.17 -2.27 5.52
N GLU A 16 0.90 -2.80 6.12
CA GLU A 16 1.03 -4.23 6.33
C GLU A 16 -0.04 -4.78 7.28
N LYS A 17 -0.35 -4.01 8.32
CA LYS A 17 -1.36 -4.40 9.31
C LYS A 17 -2.78 -4.26 8.78
N HIS A 18 -2.98 -3.45 7.74
CA HIS A 18 -4.30 -3.21 7.17
C HIS A 18 -4.34 -3.67 5.71
N PRO A 19 -4.50 -4.97 5.49
CA PRO A 19 -4.50 -5.53 4.15
C PRO A 19 -5.60 -4.99 3.24
N ASP A 20 -6.65 -4.45 3.80
CA ASP A 20 -7.74 -3.83 3.04
C ASP A 20 -7.36 -2.47 2.48
N GLY A 21 -6.19 -1.97 2.86
CA GLY A 21 -5.72 -0.67 2.44
C GLY A 21 -6.19 0.45 3.37
N LEU A 22 -5.54 1.60 3.24
CA LEU A 22 -5.87 2.77 4.04
C LEU A 22 -5.92 4.01 3.15
N THR A 23 -6.82 4.94 3.48
CA THR A 23 -6.84 6.26 2.85
C THR A 23 -5.77 7.15 3.47
N ILE A 24 -5.47 8.28 2.81
CA ILE A 24 -4.50 9.25 3.35
C ILE A 24 -4.93 9.71 4.75
N GLN A 25 -6.21 9.97 4.93
CA GLN A 25 -6.74 10.41 6.21
C GLN A 25 -6.52 9.36 7.30
N GLU A 26 -6.75 8.10 6.99
CA GLU A 26 -6.53 7.02 7.93
C GLU A 26 -5.05 6.85 8.27
N VAL A 27 -4.19 6.93 7.27
CA VAL A 27 -2.74 6.86 7.50
C VAL A 27 -2.29 8.00 8.40
N ALA A 28 -2.76 9.22 8.15
CA ALA A 28 -2.41 10.37 8.97
C ALA A 28 -2.86 10.18 10.41
N LYS A 29 -4.09 9.72 10.59
CA LYS A 29 -4.67 9.52 11.93
C LYS A 29 -3.92 8.42 12.70
N LEU A 30 -3.75 7.27 12.08
CA LEU A 30 -3.09 6.14 12.73
C LEU A 30 -1.60 6.38 12.94
N GLY A 31 -0.96 7.08 12.03
CA GLY A 31 0.46 7.39 12.12
C GLY A 31 0.76 8.64 12.93
N LYS A 32 -0.27 9.30 13.44
CA LYS A 32 -0.14 10.54 14.23
C LYS A 32 0.66 11.62 13.49
N MET A 33 0.30 11.85 12.24
CA MET A 33 0.92 12.86 11.40
C MET A 33 -0.16 13.67 10.68
N SER A 34 0.19 14.80 10.08
CA SER A 34 -0.75 15.60 9.31
C SER A 34 -1.09 14.90 8.00
N ARG A 35 -2.24 15.27 7.41
CA ARG A 35 -2.63 14.74 6.09
C ARG A 35 -1.61 15.13 5.02
N ILE A 36 -1.07 16.33 5.12
CA ILE A 36 -0.07 16.82 4.17
C ILE A 36 1.18 15.95 4.26
N THR A 37 1.66 15.67 5.46
CA THR A 37 2.82 14.83 5.67
C THR A 37 2.58 13.40 5.16
N ALA A 38 1.43 12.83 5.50
CA ALA A 38 1.07 11.48 5.04
C ALA A 38 1.05 11.43 3.51
N SER A 39 0.45 12.45 2.88
CA SER A 39 0.37 12.53 1.42
C SER A 39 1.76 12.57 0.79
N ILE A 40 2.66 13.39 1.32
CA ILE A 40 4.02 13.52 0.81
C ILE A 40 4.74 12.17 0.84
N TYR A 41 4.71 11.51 1.98
CA TYR A 41 5.43 10.23 2.12
C TYR A 41 4.77 9.09 1.36
N LEU A 42 3.44 9.08 1.27
CA LEU A 42 2.74 8.10 0.44
C LEU A 42 3.10 8.26 -1.04
N HIS A 43 3.19 9.49 -1.53
CA HIS A 43 3.61 9.72 -2.92
C HIS A 43 5.06 9.30 -3.15
N GLU A 44 5.94 9.55 -2.18
CA GLU A 44 7.31 9.08 -2.28
C GLU A 44 7.38 7.56 -2.33
N LEU A 45 6.61 6.89 -1.48
CA LEU A 45 6.57 5.43 -1.46
C LEU A 45 5.98 4.86 -2.75
N LEU A 46 5.00 5.55 -3.34
CA LEU A 46 4.48 5.18 -4.65
C LEU A 46 5.58 5.24 -5.71
N GLY A 47 6.35 6.33 -5.71
CA GLY A 47 7.45 6.49 -6.64
C GLY A 47 8.53 5.43 -6.46
N GLU A 48 8.72 4.96 -5.24
CA GLU A 48 9.69 3.91 -4.93
C GLU A 48 9.15 2.50 -5.20
N GLY A 49 7.87 2.39 -5.54
CA GLY A 49 7.26 1.11 -5.80
C GLY A 49 6.96 0.28 -4.55
N LYS A 50 6.97 0.90 -3.39
CA LYS A 50 6.74 0.21 -2.12
C LYS A 50 5.28 0.12 -1.73
N VAL A 51 4.44 0.98 -2.31
CA VAL A 51 3.00 0.96 -2.09
C VAL A 51 2.28 1.11 -3.41
N PHE A 52 1.01 0.72 -3.45
CA PHE A 52 0.14 0.88 -4.60
C PHE A 52 -1.07 1.71 -4.23
N GLU A 53 -1.61 2.43 -5.19
CA GLU A 53 -2.79 3.25 -5.03
C GLU A 53 -3.91 2.69 -5.88
N LYS A 54 -5.11 2.62 -5.32
CA LYS A 54 -6.32 2.26 -6.05
C LYS A 54 -7.39 3.31 -5.78
N ARG A 55 -8.04 3.78 -6.83
CA ARG A 55 -9.16 4.70 -6.68
C ARG A 55 -10.47 3.95 -6.60
N VAL A 56 -11.27 4.30 -5.59
CA VAL A 56 -12.60 3.76 -5.43
C VAL A 56 -13.53 4.94 -5.23
N GLY A 57 -14.27 5.33 -6.29
CA GLY A 57 -15.08 6.53 -6.28
C GLY A 57 -14.23 7.75 -6.07
N VAL A 58 -14.51 8.53 -5.01
CA VAL A 58 -13.75 9.73 -4.67
C VAL A 58 -12.57 9.44 -3.73
N TYR A 59 -12.43 8.19 -3.33
CA TYR A 59 -11.40 7.80 -2.38
C TYR A 59 -10.18 7.21 -3.06
N ARG A 60 -9.00 7.48 -2.46
CA ARG A 60 -7.75 6.86 -2.85
C ARG A 60 -7.33 5.93 -1.74
N ILE A 61 -7.11 4.66 -2.07
CA ILE A 61 -6.75 3.65 -1.09
C ILE A 61 -5.34 3.17 -1.40
N PHE A 62 -4.50 3.12 -0.38
CA PHE A 62 -3.10 2.71 -0.51
C PHE A 62 -2.90 1.32 0.08
N PHE A 63 -2.12 0.50 -0.60
CA PHE A 63 -1.84 -0.87 -0.22
C PHE A 63 -0.34 -1.11 -0.17
N HIS A 64 0.07 -2.01 0.70
CA HIS A 64 1.46 -2.41 0.76
C HIS A 64 1.83 -3.26 -0.46
N ASN A 65 3.00 -3.00 -1.01
CA ASN A 65 3.50 -3.71 -2.19
C ASN A 65 3.49 -5.23 -2.03
N LYS A 66 3.94 -5.74 -0.90
CA LYS A 66 4.02 -7.18 -0.68
C LYS A 66 2.68 -7.87 -0.87
N LYS A 67 1.61 -7.25 -0.39
CA LYS A 67 0.29 -7.85 -0.52
C LYS A 67 -0.19 -7.87 -1.95
N PHE A 68 0.02 -6.77 -2.67
CA PHE A 68 -0.37 -6.69 -4.07
C PHE A 68 0.34 -7.74 -4.91
N LEU A 69 1.64 -7.89 -4.71
CA LEU A 69 2.44 -8.87 -5.45
C LEU A 69 1.99 -10.29 -5.14
N LYS A 70 1.65 -10.57 -3.89
CA LYS A 70 1.17 -11.89 -3.49
C LYS A 70 -0.13 -12.25 -4.20
N GLU A 71 -1.07 -11.33 -4.25
CA GLU A 71 -2.34 -11.55 -4.94
C GLU A 71 -2.15 -11.78 -6.44
N VAL A 72 -1.30 -11.00 -7.07
CA VAL A 72 -1.00 -11.14 -8.49
C VAL A 72 -0.40 -12.52 -8.76
N LYS A 73 0.57 -12.93 -7.95
CA LYS A 73 1.21 -14.25 -8.12
C LYS A 73 0.22 -15.39 -7.94
N GLU A 74 -0.65 -15.30 -6.96
CA GLU A 74 -1.66 -16.33 -6.74
C GLU A 74 -2.60 -16.47 -7.94
N ARG A 75 -3.02 -15.34 -8.51
CA ARG A 75 -3.86 -15.37 -9.72
C ARG A 75 -3.15 -16.00 -10.89
N GLU A 76 -1.88 -15.64 -11.10
CA GLU A 76 -1.08 -16.23 -12.18
C GLU A 76 -0.95 -17.74 -12.02
N ILE A 77 -0.69 -18.19 -10.81
CA ILE A 77 -0.57 -19.62 -10.52
C ILE A 77 -1.89 -20.33 -10.79
N LEU A 78 -3.01 -19.76 -10.35
CA LEU A 78 -4.32 -20.34 -10.59
C LEU A 78 -4.65 -20.44 -12.07
N GLU A 79 -4.33 -19.40 -12.83
CA GLU A 79 -4.55 -19.40 -14.28
C GLU A 79 -3.72 -20.47 -14.98
N LYS A 80 -2.45 -20.60 -14.58
CA LYS A 80 -1.58 -21.63 -15.12
C LYS A 80 -2.09 -23.03 -14.84
N LEU A 81 -2.58 -23.25 -13.62
CA LEU A 81 -3.14 -24.55 -13.24
C LEU A 81 -4.38 -24.87 -14.05
N LYS A 82 -5.26 -23.88 -14.25
CA LYS A 82 -6.44 -24.07 -15.08
C LYS A 82 -6.10 -24.44 -16.51
N ARG A 83 -5.07 -23.82 -17.06
CA ARG A 83 -4.62 -24.14 -18.43
C ARG A 83 -4.08 -25.57 -18.52
N LYS A 84 -3.35 -26.01 -17.49
CA LYS A 84 -2.79 -27.36 -17.48
C LYS A 84 -3.85 -28.45 -17.33
N LEU A 85 -4.94 -28.11 -16.67
CA LEU A 85 -6.03 -29.06 -16.44
C LEU A 85 -6.95 -29.23 -17.63
N LYS A 86 -6.78 -28.42 -18.64
CA LYS A 86 -7.45 -28.57 -19.91
C LYS A 86 -6.59 -29.40 -20.84
#